data_91883137ea2c9c42cde9d97fd503ab74
#
_entry.id   91883137ea2c9c42cde9d97fd503ab74
#
_cell.length_a   1.000
_cell.length_b   1.000
_cell.length_c   1.000
_cell.angle_alpha   90.00
_cell.angle_beta   90.00
_cell.angle_gamma   90.00
#
_symmetry.space_group_name_H-M   'P 1'
#
loop_
_entity.id
_entity.type
_entity.pdbx_description
1 polymer ?
#
loop_
_entity_poly.entity_id
_entity_poly.type
_entity_poly.pdbx_seq_one_letter_code
_entity_poly.pdbx_strand_id
1 'polypeptide(L)'
;MSDSSPLPPVRLRPEAELARDALSTPLLSRAARLARWAGPDTRVDAGGGLVDEQLPAAAELLELTGDDAAAHASEAWRVAVDAGLVEVTDEEAGTVAAGEDLPLLTGGSPHDVLAVWLAALDAVLADATVPDLDDLVDAMDEGGEIDFSKLDWDPEGEAAFLDGVLGNLYLLTVTEDGPGDGPVPLPALAASMIVPGDLGEPTNDMLEQISDAMMRLDDQFRLLEPIGLVAYQPVDEALMGDPEEEPAAPLDDTDVSRYGMVRLTPLGLYGLRSRLLEAGFGAPAVGDLVDKGADALLDGSSGYGPLAARAETEQWLDRREPLAAARELLAAARGSDEGAPLRRLRCQQALSLVGAQAEPAVRDVLDDPELGGLARVWLSELGAADVPPPSEDLVYWLTIDTLAAQLAAEGNSEELQALLEGLAQQHSGFFAAAWRVGHPATADVLEAMGRLHPDKRIAKEARKAAFKARSQQGG
;
A
#
# COMPACT_ATOMS: atom_id res chain seq x y z
N MET A 1 -11.40 -18.14 -3.64
CA MET A 1 -11.33 -16.65 -3.64
C MET A 1 -10.82 -16.31 -2.25
N SER A 2 -9.57 -15.91 -2.17
CA SER A 2 -8.96 -15.53 -0.88
C SER A 2 -9.57 -14.20 -0.45
N ASP A 3 -10.17 -14.22 0.73
CA ASP A 3 -10.75 -13.04 1.39
C ASP A 3 -9.57 -12.23 1.99
N SER A 4 -8.72 -11.68 1.13
CA SER A 4 -7.66 -10.77 1.57
C SER A 4 -8.28 -9.40 1.77
N SER A 5 -8.28 -8.93 3.01
CA SER A 5 -8.64 -7.54 3.31
C SER A 5 -7.85 -6.60 2.39
N PRO A 6 -8.46 -5.53 1.86
CA PRO A 6 -7.75 -4.57 1.03
C PRO A 6 -6.60 -3.95 1.83
N LEU A 7 -5.50 -3.65 1.13
CA LEU A 7 -4.37 -2.94 1.72
C LEU A 7 -4.78 -1.54 2.20
N PRO A 8 -4.08 -0.96 3.17
CA PRO A 8 -4.31 0.44 3.54
C PRO A 8 -4.14 1.38 2.34
N PRO A 9 -4.94 2.44 2.23
CA PRO A 9 -4.87 3.36 1.10
C PRO A 9 -3.59 4.20 1.15
N VAL A 10 -2.91 4.27 0.03
CA VAL A 10 -1.70 5.09 -0.13
C VAL A 10 -2.03 6.52 -0.53
N ARG A 11 -1.19 7.48 -0.13
CA ARG A 11 -1.21 8.85 -0.65
C ARG A 11 -0.11 9.02 -1.70
N LEU A 12 -0.52 9.08 -2.96
CA LEU A 12 0.41 9.32 -4.05
C LEU A 12 0.61 10.82 -4.29
N ARG A 13 1.80 11.19 -4.78
CA ARG A 13 2.03 12.52 -5.35
C ARG A 13 1.28 12.66 -6.68
N PRO A 14 1.01 13.89 -7.13
CA PRO A 14 0.42 14.13 -8.45
C PRO A 14 1.26 13.47 -9.56
N GLU A 15 0.60 12.86 -10.55
CA GLU A 15 1.30 12.19 -11.67
C GLU A 15 2.36 13.07 -12.35
N ALA A 16 2.09 14.38 -12.49
CA ALA A 16 3.05 15.30 -13.07
C ALA A 16 4.33 15.50 -12.23
N GLU A 17 4.27 15.26 -10.92
CA GLU A 17 5.44 15.25 -10.04
C GLU A 17 6.17 13.92 -10.15
N LEU A 18 5.44 12.81 -10.10
CA LEU A 18 6.01 11.47 -10.28
C LEU A 18 6.71 11.32 -11.63
N ALA A 19 6.11 11.83 -12.71
CA ALA A 19 6.74 11.82 -14.05
C ALA A 19 8.04 12.63 -14.09
N ARG A 20 8.10 13.77 -13.39
CA ARG A 20 9.36 14.53 -13.26
C ARG A 20 10.40 13.78 -12.45
N ASP A 21 9.98 13.13 -11.35
CA ASP A 21 10.86 12.29 -10.54
C ASP A 21 11.40 11.13 -11.39
N ALA A 22 10.54 10.44 -12.17
CA ALA A 22 10.93 9.38 -13.10
C ALA A 22 11.99 9.82 -14.12
N LEU A 23 11.76 10.95 -14.79
CA LEU A 23 12.72 11.52 -15.75
C LEU A 23 14.07 11.95 -15.14
N SER A 24 14.08 12.19 -13.82
CA SER A 24 15.29 12.59 -13.08
C SER A 24 16.06 11.41 -12.51
N THR A 25 15.52 10.18 -12.57
CA THR A 25 16.23 9.00 -12.11
C THR A 25 17.51 8.78 -12.92
N PRO A 26 18.63 8.42 -12.27
CA PRO A 26 19.91 8.24 -12.98
C PRO A 26 19.81 7.25 -14.13
N LEU A 27 19.18 6.09 -13.89
CA LEU A 27 19.15 4.99 -14.86
C LEU A 27 18.27 5.31 -16.07
N LEU A 28 17.03 5.78 -15.90
CA LEU A 28 16.17 6.15 -17.02
C LEU A 28 16.75 7.32 -17.81
N SER A 29 17.39 8.30 -17.14
CA SER A 29 18.07 9.43 -17.79
C SER A 29 19.22 8.95 -18.66
N ARG A 30 20.05 7.99 -18.18
CA ARG A 30 21.15 7.37 -18.95
C ARG A 30 20.59 6.57 -20.13
N ALA A 31 19.57 5.73 -19.90
CA ALA A 31 18.91 4.97 -20.96
C ALA A 31 18.37 5.86 -22.08
N ALA A 32 17.69 6.96 -21.74
CA ALA A 32 17.19 7.93 -22.71
C ALA A 32 18.31 8.67 -23.48
N ARG A 33 19.47 8.92 -22.85
CA ARG A 33 20.64 9.50 -23.54
C ARG A 33 21.24 8.52 -24.55
N LEU A 34 21.38 7.25 -24.18
CA LEU A 34 21.88 6.19 -25.07
C LEU A 34 20.91 5.95 -26.24
N ALA A 35 19.60 5.91 -25.97
CA ALA A 35 18.59 5.75 -27.01
C ALA A 35 18.64 6.88 -28.07
N ARG A 36 18.93 8.13 -27.64
CA ARG A 36 19.13 9.25 -28.59
C ARG A 36 20.47 9.21 -29.33
N TRP A 37 21.48 8.58 -28.74
CA TRP A 37 22.79 8.38 -29.35
C TRP A 37 22.78 7.22 -30.36
N ALA A 38 21.92 6.19 -30.11
CA ALA A 38 21.78 5.04 -30.98
C ALA A 38 21.48 5.47 -32.45
N GLY A 39 22.18 4.85 -33.37
CA GLY A 39 22.10 5.19 -34.80
C GLY A 39 22.58 4.05 -35.71
N PRO A 40 22.78 4.33 -37.02
CA PRO A 40 23.15 3.30 -38.01
C PRO A 40 24.46 2.56 -37.71
N ASP A 41 25.35 3.22 -36.97
CA ASP A 41 26.68 2.66 -36.62
C ASP A 41 26.67 1.92 -35.28
N THR A 42 25.57 1.98 -34.52
CA THR A 42 25.40 1.24 -33.27
C THR A 42 25.20 -0.25 -33.56
N ARG A 43 25.91 -1.10 -32.81
CA ARG A 43 25.85 -2.56 -32.95
C ARG A 43 25.54 -3.21 -31.64
N VAL A 44 24.70 -4.22 -31.72
CA VAL A 44 24.32 -5.08 -30.59
C VAL A 44 24.74 -6.52 -30.88
N ASP A 45 24.94 -7.27 -29.82
CA ASP A 45 25.14 -8.72 -29.87
C ASP A 45 23.80 -9.47 -30.10
N ALA A 46 23.86 -10.80 -30.11
CA ALA A 46 22.69 -11.65 -30.31
C ALA A 46 21.66 -11.55 -29.15
N GLY A 47 22.05 -11.00 -28.00
CA GLY A 47 21.17 -10.74 -26.85
C GLY A 47 20.60 -9.31 -26.83
N GLY A 48 20.92 -8.50 -27.82
CA GLY A 48 20.52 -7.09 -27.87
C GLY A 48 21.41 -6.16 -27.02
N GLY A 49 22.42 -6.71 -26.35
CA GLY A 49 23.43 -5.97 -25.59
C GLY A 49 24.35 -5.15 -26.50
N LEU A 50 24.84 -4.01 -26.01
CA LEU A 50 25.81 -3.21 -26.75
C LEU A 50 27.14 -4.01 -26.87
N VAL A 51 27.73 -4.07 -28.08
CA VAL A 51 29.00 -4.77 -28.24
C VAL A 51 30.12 -4.13 -27.42
N ASP A 52 31.05 -4.92 -26.90
CA ASP A 52 32.10 -4.46 -25.97
C ASP A 52 32.94 -3.31 -26.52
N GLU A 53 33.19 -3.28 -27.84
CA GLU A 53 33.95 -2.23 -28.48
C GLU A 53 33.27 -0.86 -28.40
N GLN A 54 31.95 -0.82 -28.18
CA GLN A 54 31.17 0.43 -28.09
C GLN A 54 30.90 0.88 -26.66
N LEU A 55 31.07 0.02 -25.66
CA LEU A 55 30.88 0.34 -24.24
C LEU A 55 31.69 1.55 -23.76
N PRO A 56 32.99 1.70 -24.13
CA PRO A 56 33.75 2.89 -23.74
C PRO A 56 33.17 4.20 -24.31
N ALA A 57 32.68 4.20 -25.55
CA ALA A 57 32.05 5.38 -26.15
C ALA A 57 30.70 5.71 -25.51
N ALA A 58 29.92 4.69 -25.12
CA ALA A 58 28.68 4.85 -24.38
C ALA A 58 28.94 5.42 -22.97
N ALA A 59 29.95 4.91 -22.26
CA ALA A 59 30.36 5.42 -20.96
C ALA A 59 30.84 6.89 -21.03
N GLU A 60 31.64 7.24 -22.05
CA GLU A 60 32.07 8.63 -22.29
C GLU A 60 30.87 9.57 -22.55
N LEU A 61 29.90 9.13 -23.37
CA LEU A 61 28.65 9.87 -23.62
C LEU A 61 27.88 10.12 -22.31
N LEU A 62 27.85 9.16 -21.45
CA LEU A 62 27.16 9.23 -20.15
C LEU A 62 27.96 9.96 -19.08
N GLU A 63 29.23 10.35 -19.37
CA GLU A 63 30.15 10.98 -18.40
C GLU A 63 30.48 10.07 -17.21
N LEU A 64 30.43 8.75 -17.41
CA LEU A 64 30.78 7.77 -16.41
C LEU A 64 32.29 7.61 -16.30
N THR A 65 32.79 7.45 -15.09
CA THR A 65 34.23 7.31 -14.79
C THR A 65 34.41 6.23 -13.74
N GLY A 66 35.60 5.60 -13.72
CA GLY A 66 35.93 4.49 -12.83
C GLY A 66 35.85 3.14 -13.52
N ASP A 67 36.14 2.09 -12.77
CA ASP A 67 36.25 0.73 -13.30
C ASP A 67 34.88 0.19 -13.74
N ASP A 68 33.79 0.59 -13.10
CA ASP A 68 32.41 0.13 -13.37
C ASP A 68 31.70 0.94 -14.50
N ALA A 69 32.40 1.88 -15.15
CA ALA A 69 31.78 2.78 -16.13
C ALA A 69 31.17 2.00 -17.32
N ALA A 70 31.82 0.93 -17.78
CA ALA A 70 31.34 0.06 -18.85
C ALA A 70 30.09 -0.74 -18.41
N ALA A 71 30.11 -1.29 -17.21
CA ALA A 71 28.99 -2.04 -16.64
C ALA A 71 27.73 -1.15 -16.50
N HIS A 72 27.87 0.05 -15.95
CA HIS A 72 26.76 1.01 -15.87
C HIS A 72 26.25 1.48 -17.25
N ALA A 73 27.11 1.56 -18.26
CA ALA A 73 26.68 1.86 -19.62
C ALA A 73 25.91 0.68 -20.25
N SER A 74 26.35 -0.54 -20.01
CA SER A 74 25.67 -1.76 -20.43
C SER A 74 24.30 -1.91 -19.79
N GLU A 75 24.19 -1.68 -18.46
CA GLU A 75 22.94 -1.67 -17.73
C GLU A 75 21.95 -0.64 -18.30
N ALA A 76 22.39 0.61 -18.49
CA ALA A 76 21.55 1.66 -19.05
C ALA A 76 21.11 1.36 -20.49
N TRP A 77 21.94 0.68 -21.28
CA TRP A 77 21.59 0.22 -22.63
C TRP A 77 20.49 -0.84 -22.57
N ARG A 78 20.65 -1.86 -21.75
CA ARG A 78 19.66 -2.92 -21.58
C ARG A 78 18.30 -2.34 -21.19
N VAL A 79 18.25 -1.45 -20.19
CA VAL A 79 17.03 -0.74 -19.84
C VAL A 79 16.47 0.07 -21.00
N ALA A 80 17.31 0.67 -21.86
CA ALA A 80 16.84 1.39 -23.05
C ALA A 80 16.16 0.47 -24.06
N VAL A 81 16.64 -0.76 -24.22
CA VAL A 81 16.01 -1.78 -25.09
C VAL A 81 14.72 -2.29 -24.47
N ASP A 82 14.76 -2.72 -23.22
CA ASP A 82 13.64 -3.38 -22.55
C ASP A 82 12.47 -2.41 -22.29
N ALA A 83 12.75 -1.12 -22.06
CA ALA A 83 11.74 -0.08 -21.92
C ALA A 83 11.25 0.51 -23.27
N GLY A 84 11.57 -0.12 -24.41
CA GLY A 84 11.11 0.31 -25.73
C GLY A 84 11.69 1.64 -26.22
N LEU A 85 12.76 2.14 -25.60
CA LEU A 85 13.45 3.37 -26.05
C LEU A 85 14.36 3.13 -27.25
N VAL A 86 14.83 1.88 -27.40
CA VAL A 86 15.62 1.38 -28.52
C VAL A 86 14.96 0.12 -29.06
N GLU A 87 14.86 0.00 -30.37
CA GLU A 87 14.37 -1.18 -31.07
C GLU A 87 15.53 -1.89 -31.77
N VAL A 88 15.69 -3.20 -31.55
CA VAL A 88 16.59 -4.05 -32.30
C VAL A 88 15.90 -4.42 -33.61
N THR A 89 16.37 -3.86 -34.73
CA THR A 89 15.72 -3.99 -36.04
C THR A 89 16.14 -5.23 -36.81
N ASP A 90 17.33 -5.74 -36.55
CA ASP A 90 17.88 -6.96 -37.15
C ASP A 90 18.86 -7.60 -36.16
N GLU A 91 18.47 -8.71 -35.56
CA GLU A 91 19.28 -9.44 -34.58
C GLU A 91 20.53 -10.07 -35.19
N GLU A 92 20.46 -10.55 -36.47
CA GLU A 92 21.62 -11.14 -37.14
C GLU A 92 22.67 -10.09 -37.54
N ALA A 93 22.22 -8.90 -37.98
CA ALA A 93 23.09 -7.79 -38.33
C ALA A 93 23.46 -6.94 -37.11
N GLY A 94 22.82 -7.14 -35.97
CA GLY A 94 23.02 -6.38 -34.74
C GLY A 94 22.71 -4.89 -34.92
N THR A 95 21.62 -4.54 -35.66
CA THR A 95 21.27 -3.14 -35.93
C THR A 95 20.11 -2.66 -35.13
N VAL A 96 20.11 -1.38 -34.77
CA VAL A 96 19.13 -0.75 -33.92
C VAL A 96 18.52 0.52 -34.52
N ALA A 97 17.34 0.89 -34.01
CA ALA A 97 16.69 2.16 -34.31
C ALA A 97 16.13 2.77 -33.00
N ALA A 98 15.73 4.05 -33.10
CA ALA A 98 14.98 4.65 -31.98
C ALA A 98 13.65 3.95 -31.80
N GLY A 99 13.36 3.55 -30.57
CA GLY A 99 12.13 2.88 -30.20
C GLY A 99 10.91 3.82 -30.21
N GLU A 100 9.72 3.23 -30.25
CA GLU A 100 8.44 3.96 -30.32
C GLU A 100 8.16 4.78 -29.04
N ASP A 101 8.71 4.37 -27.90
CA ASP A 101 8.47 4.98 -26.59
C ASP A 101 9.44 6.16 -26.28
N LEU A 102 10.54 6.29 -27.02
CA LEU A 102 11.50 7.38 -26.82
C LEU A 102 10.87 8.80 -26.93
N PRO A 103 9.99 9.10 -27.90
CA PRO A 103 9.30 10.38 -27.98
C PRO A 103 8.41 10.69 -26.77
N LEU A 104 7.89 9.69 -26.08
CA LEU A 104 6.99 9.86 -24.93
C LEU A 104 7.69 10.54 -23.76
N LEU A 105 9.00 10.34 -23.59
CA LEU A 105 9.79 10.99 -22.53
C LEU A 105 9.88 12.51 -22.68
N THR A 106 9.61 13.06 -23.86
CA THR A 106 9.71 14.51 -24.12
C THR A 106 8.40 15.17 -24.53
N GLY A 107 7.51 14.43 -25.15
CA GLY A 107 6.24 14.94 -25.70
C GLY A 107 4.99 14.24 -25.18
N GLY A 108 5.14 13.17 -24.39
CA GLY A 108 4.05 12.43 -23.81
C GLY A 108 3.40 13.15 -22.62
N SER A 109 2.24 12.64 -22.21
CA SER A 109 1.60 13.02 -20.95
C SER A 109 2.39 12.49 -19.75
N PRO A 110 2.14 12.99 -18.51
CA PRO A 110 2.71 12.38 -17.31
C PRO A 110 2.46 10.88 -17.21
N HIS A 111 1.29 10.42 -17.62
CA HIS A 111 0.93 9.01 -17.65
C HIS A 111 1.83 8.21 -18.61
N ASP A 112 2.10 8.73 -19.82
CA ASP A 112 2.96 8.07 -20.80
C ASP A 112 4.40 7.93 -20.27
N VAL A 113 4.93 8.98 -19.62
CA VAL A 113 6.27 8.96 -18.99
C VAL A 113 6.34 7.89 -17.89
N LEU A 114 5.29 7.81 -17.06
CA LEU A 114 5.21 6.81 -15.99
C LEU A 114 5.08 5.40 -16.54
N ALA A 115 4.38 5.19 -17.65
CA ALA A 115 4.31 3.89 -18.32
C ALA A 115 5.70 3.42 -18.81
N VAL A 116 6.47 4.30 -19.42
CA VAL A 116 7.86 4.00 -19.81
C VAL A 116 8.73 3.69 -18.60
N TRP A 117 8.55 4.45 -17.51
CA TRP A 117 9.30 4.20 -16.29
C TRP A 117 8.92 2.83 -15.65
N LEU A 118 7.65 2.43 -15.68
CA LEU A 118 7.23 1.11 -15.20
C LEU A 118 7.87 -0.01 -16.01
N ALA A 119 7.93 0.11 -17.34
CA ALA A 119 8.63 -0.87 -18.18
C ALA A 119 10.13 -0.96 -17.83
N ALA A 120 10.77 0.21 -17.60
CA ALA A 120 12.16 0.24 -17.14
C ALA A 120 12.34 -0.40 -15.74
N LEU A 121 11.38 -0.18 -14.83
CA LEU A 121 11.39 -0.80 -13.50
C LEU A 121 11.27 -2.32 -13.60
N ASP A 122 10.39 -2.84 -14.46
CA ASP A 122 10.22 -4.29 -14.64
C ASP A 122 11.50 -4.94 -15.17
N ALA A 123 12.23 -4.28 -16.08
CA ALA A 123 13.53 -4.72 -16.55
C ALA A 123 14.55 -4.81 -15.39
N VAL A 124 14.65 -3.75 -14.57
CA VAL A 124 15.58 -3.73 -13.43
C VAL A 124 15.22 -4.77 -12.37
N LEU A 125 13.92 -4.98 -12.11
CA LEU A 125 13.47 -6.02 -11.16
C LEU A 125 13.83 -7.42 -11.66
N ALA A 126 13.72 -7.68 -12.97
CA ALA A 126 14.14 -8.94 -13.55
C ALA A 126 15.65 -9.14 -13.39
N ASP A 127 16.45 -8.10 -13.61
CA ASP A 127 17.90 -8.15 -13.42
C ASP A 127 18.31 -8.39 -11.96
N ALA A 128 17.62 -7.75 -11.03
CA ALA A 128 17.89 -7.88 -9.59
C ALA A 128 17.63 -9.30 -9.04
N THR A 129 17.04 -10.18 -9.84
CA THR A 129 16.83 -11.59 -9.50
C THR A 129 17.83 -12.55 -10.18
N VAL A 130 18.72 -12.02 -11.02
CA VAL A 130 19.80 -12.80 -11.64
C VAL A 130 20.99 -12.81 -10.68
N PRO A 131 21.63 -13.98 -10.43
CA PRO A 131 22.80 -14.03 -9.59
C PRO A 131 23.97 -13.29 -10.25
N ASP A 132 24.83 -12.72 -9.42
CA ASP A 132 26.11 -12.19 -9.92
C ASP A 132 26.93 -13.34 -10.51
N LEU A 133 27.31 -13.19 -11.77
CA LEU A 133 28.07 -14.19 -12.50
C LEU A 133 29.59 -13.88 -12.50
N ASP A 134 30.04 -12.83 -11.85
CA ASP A 134 31.44 -12.42 -11.84
C ASP A 134 32.33 -13.51 -11.22
N ASP A 135 31.91 -14.15 -10.13
CA ASP A 135 32.59 -15.30 -9.53
C ASP A 135 32.69 -16.51 -10.48
N LEU A 136 31.72 -16.63 -11.40
CA LEU A 136 31.69 -17.70 -12.41
C LEU A 136 32.59 -17.38 -13.60
N VAL A 137 32.71 -16.13 -13.99
CA VAL A 137 33.62 -15.68 -15.05
C VAL A 137 35.06 -15.79 -14.57
N ASP A 138 35.38 -15.45 -13.33
CA ASP A 138 36.71 -15.66 -12.73
C ASP A 138 37.08 -17.13 -12.68
N ALA A 139 36.14 -18.04 -12.39
CA ALA A 139 36.37 -19.48 -12.46
C ALA A 139 36.60 -19.98 -13.90
N MET A 140 36.06 -19.33 -14.93
CA MET A 140 36.35 -19.62 -16.36
C MET A 140 37.76 -19.20 -16.76
N ASP A 141 38.23 -18.05 -16.32
CA ASP A 141 39.57 -17.54 -16.63
C ASP A 141 40.66 -18.43 -16.01
N GLU A 142 40.35 -19.14 -14.93
CA GLU A 142 41.20 -20.18 -14.33
C GLU A 142 41.15 -21.53 -15.06
N GLY A 143 40.38 -21.65 -16.17
CA GLY A 143 40.32 -22.86 -17.04
C GLY A 143 39.37 -23.95 -16.53
N GLY A 144 38.40 -23.59 -15.68
CA GLY A 144 37.33 -24.49 -15.24
C GLY A 144 36.18 -24.58 -16.25
N GLU A 145 35.52 -25.75 -16.34
CA GLU A 145 34.20 -25.86 -16.99
C GLU A 145 33.13 -25.41 -16.02
N ILE A 146 32.27 -24.42 -16.42
CA ILE A 146 31.11 -24.03 -15.63
C ILE A 146 30.08 -25.15 -15.68
N ASP A 147 29.83 -25.74 -14.54
CA ASP A 147 28.71 -26.64 -14.37
C ASP A 147 27.50 -25.87 -13.86
N PHE A 148 26.71 -25.33 -14.77
CA PHE A 148 25.45 -24.58 -14.43
C PHE A 148 24.47 -25.41 -13.59
N SER A 149 24.61 -26.75 -13.54
CA SER A 149 23.79 -27.61 -12.70
C SER A 149 24.19 -27.56 -11.20
N LYS A 150 25.30 -26.92 -10.88
CA LYS A 150 25.77 -26.70 -9.50
C LYS A 150 25.37 -25.29 -8.97
N LEU A 151 24.91 -24.41 -9.85
CA LEU A 151 24.24 -23.20 -9.44
C LEU A 151 22.92 -23.61 -8.81
N ASP A 152 22.84 -23.52 -7.50
CA ASP A 152 21.58 -23.70 -6.75
C ASP A 152 20.77 -22.40 -6.85
N TRP A 153 20.49 -21.98 -8.11
CA TRP A 153 19.75 -20.77 -8.42
C TRP A 153 18.33 -21.11 -8.88
N ASP A 154 17.37 -20.62 -8.12
CA ASP A 154 15.94 -20.70 -8.40
C ASP A 154 15.41 -19.31 -8.76
N PRO A 155 15.28 -18.94 -10.05
CA PRO A 155 14.83 -17.62 -10.46
C PRO A 155 13.41 -17.30 -9.99
N GLU A 156 12.53 -18.30 -9.88
CA GLU A 156 11.17 -18.10 -9.38
C GLU A 156 11.19 -17.82 -7.86
N GLY A 157 12.06 -18.52 -7.13
CA GLY A 157 12.26 -18.30 -5.70
C GLY A 157 12.87 -16.92 -5.39
N GLU A 158 13.87 -16.50 -6.19
CA GLU A 158 14.49 -15.19 -6.05
C GLU A 158 13.49 -14.05 -6.33
N ALA A 159 12.71 -14.15 -7.41
CA ALA A 159 11.69 -13.18 -7.73
C ALA A 159 10.60 -13.12 -6.64
N ALA A 160 10.15 -14.29 -6.15
CA ALA A 160 9.17 -14.36 -5.08
C ALA A 160 9.68 -13.75 -3.75
N PHE A 161 10.98 -13.96 -3.44
CA PHE A 161 11.62 -13.36 -2.28
C PHE A 161 11.67 -11.84 -2.39
N LEU A 162 12.16 -11.30 -3.50
CA LEU A 162 12.24 -9.85 -3.72
C LEU A 162 10.84 -9.21 -3.72
N ASP A 163 9.86 -9.80 -4.40
CA ASP A 163 8.47 -9.32 -4.40
C ASP A 163 7.87 -9.34 -2.98
N GLY A 164 8.17 -10.37 -2.18
CA GLY A 164 7.76 -10.45 -0.78
C GLY A 164 8.36 -9.35 0.07
N VAL A 165 9.65 -9.08 -0.08
CA VAL A 165 10.37 -8.00 0.63
C VAL A 165 9.80 -6.63 0.25
N LEU A 166 9.62 -6.37 -1.04
CA LEU A 166 9.06 -5.10 -1.55
C LEU A 166 7.61 -4.92 -1.10
N GLY A 167 6.82 -5.99 -1.10
CA GLY A 167 5.45 -5.99 -0.58
C GLY A 167 5.40 -5.68 0.92
N ASN A 168 6.32 -6.22 1.71
CA ASN A 168 6.43 -5.91 3.13
C ASN A 168 6.88 -4.47 3.37
N LEU A 169 7.85 -3.98 2.61
CA LEU A 169 8.29 -2.58 2.66
C LEU A 169 7.15 -1.61 2.29
N TYR A 170 6.33 -1.99 1.28
CA TYR A 170 5.10 -1.24 0.95
C TYR A 170 4.13 -1.19 2.13
N LEU A 171 3.82 -2.34 2.74
CA LEU A 171 2.93 -2.42 3.90
C LEU A 171 3.43 -1.55 5.07
N LEU A 172 4.71 -1.66 5.41
CA LEU A 172 5.33 -0.84 6.46
C LEU A 172 5.21 0.65 6.17
N THR A 173 5.29 1.04 4.89
CA THR A 173 5.18 2.45 4.48
C THR A 173 3.74 2.99 4.57
N VAL A 174 2.72 2.17 4.22
CA VAL A 174 1.32 2.63 4.14
C VAL A 174 0.52 2.42 5.42
N THR A 175 1.01 1.62 6.37
CA THR A 175 0.36 1.36 7.65
C THR A 175 0.48 2.58 8.57
N GLU A 176 -0.61 3.00 9.22
CA GLU A 176 -0.64 4.20 10.08
C GLU A 176 0.33 4.13 11.27
N ASP A 177 0.57 2.94 11.81
CA ASP A 177 1.51 2.69 12.90
C ASP A 177 2.92 2.33 12.42
N GLY A 178 3.15 2.33 11.11
CA GLY A 178 4.44 2.02 10.49
C GLY A 178 5.41 3.19 10.49
N PRO A 179 6.66 2.98 10.02
CA PRO A 179 7.66 4.04 9.90
C PRO A 179 7.25 5.15 8.91
N GLY A 180 6.19 4.94 8.12
CA GLY A 180 5.76 5.88 7.08
C GLY A 180 6.88 6.14 6.06
N ASP A 181 7.23 7.41 5.85
CA ASP A 181 8.34 7.81 4.97
C ASP A 181 9.74 7.59 5.59
N GLY A 182 9.83 7.06 6.81
CA GLY A 182 11.09 6.78 7.50
C GLY A 182 11.80 5.56 6.91
N PRO A 183 13.16 5.52 6.99
CA PRO A 183 13.91 4.36 6.52
C PRO A 183 13.75 3.16 7.47
N VAL A 184 13.72 1.97 6.90
CA VAL A 184 13.65 0.68 7.60
C VAL A 184 15.05 0.07 7.61
N PRO A 185 15.55 -0.43 8.76
CA PRO A 185 16.80 -1.15 8.82
C PRO A 185 16.73 -2.47 8.03
N LEU A 186 17.77 -2.75 7.25
CA LEU A 186 17.85 -3.97 6.43
C LEU A 186 17.71 -5.26 7.25
N PRO A 187 18.33 -5.38 8.46
CA PRO A 187 18.13 -6.54 9.32
C PRO A 187 16.67 -6.77 9.72
N ALA A 188 15.94 -5.69 10.01
CA ALA A 188 14.53 -5.80 10.39
C ALA A 188 13.66 -6.26 9.21
N LEU A 189 13.97 -5.77 8.01
CA LEU A 189 13.28 -6.18 6.78
C LEU A 189 13.58 -7.64 6.43
N ALA A 190 14.84 -8.09 6.48
CA ALA A 190 15.23 -9.48 6.27
C ALA A 190 14.60 -10.41 7.32
N ALA A 191 14.65 -10.04 8.60
CA ALA A 191 14.05 -10.81 9.68
C ALA A 191 12.54 -10.99 9.52
N SER A 192 11.83 -9.98 9.01
CA SER A 192 10.38 -10.04 8.79
C SER A 192 9.95 -11.10 7.77
N MET A 193 10.86 -11.53 6.89
CA MET A 193 10.61 -12.58 5.90
C MET A 193 10.94 -13.99 6.44
N ILE A 194 11.83 -14.09 7.44
CA ILE A 194 12.41 -15.37 7.90
C ILE A 194 11.82 -15.79 9.24
N VAL A 195 11.54 -14.82 10.14
CA VAL A 195 11.10 -15.11 11.51
C VAL A 195 9.57 -15.08 11.57
N PRO A 196 8.89 -16.20 11.87
CA PRO A 196 7.45 -16.19 12.12
C PRO A 196 7.08 -15.28 13.31
N GLY A 197 6.02 -14.49 13.18
CA GLY A 197 5.64 -13.46 14.15
C GLY A 197 5.25 -13.95 15.57
N ASP A 198 5.13 -15.26 15.77
CA ASP A 198 4.79 -15.93 17.03
C ASP A 198 5.99 -16.60 17.73
N LEU A 199 7.19 -16.54 17.12
CA LEU A 199 8.41 -17.07 17.70
C LEU A 199 9.08 -16.04 18.62
N GLY A 200 9.62 -16.54 19.75
CA GLY A 200 10.43 -15.75 20.66
C GLY A 200 11.80 -15.34 20.06
N GLU A 201 12.90 -15.60 20.76
CA GLU A 201 14.23 -15.30 20.28
C GLU A 201 14.60 -16.15 19.04
N PRO A 202 15.20 -15.55 17.97
CA PRO A 202 15.63 -16.28 16.78
C PRO A 202 16.72 -17.31 17.12
N THR A 203 16.72 -18.44 16.40
CA THR A 203 17.76 -19.48 16.51
C THR A 203 19.01 -19.05 15.75
N ASN A 204 20.16 -19.73 15.99
CA ASN A 204 21.41 -19.46 15.26
C ASN A 204 21.24 -19.67 13.74
N ASP A 205 20.54 -20.73 13.32
CA ASP A 205 20.26 -21.00 11.90
C ASP A 205 19.42 -19.89 11.26
N MET A 206 18.48 -19.28 12.01
CA MET A 206 17.70 -18.13 11.54
C MET A 206 18.58 -16.87 11.43
N LEU A 207 19.53 -16.68 12.35
CA LEU A 207 20.46 -15.56 12.27
C LEU A 207 21.39 -15.65 11.06
N GLU A 208 21.86 -16.86 10.70
CA GLU A 208 22.60 -17.10 9.47
C GLU A 208 21.75 -16.78 8.23
N GLN A 209 20.51 -17.27 8.18
CA GLN A 209 19.59 -16.97 7.07
C GLN A 209 19.29 -15.47 6.95
N ILE A 210 19.14 -14.76 8.07
CA ILE A 210 18.94 -13.29 8.07
C ILE A 210 20.19 -12.60 7.50
N SER A 211 21.39 -13.05 7.86
CA SER A 211 22.64 -12.50 7.34
C SER A 211 22.77 -12.69 5.83
N ASP A 212 22.51 -13.89 5.33
CA ASP A 212 22.51 -14.20 3.90
C ASP A 212 21.47 -13.36 3.13
N ALA A 213 20.26 -13.23 3.69
CA ALA A 213 19.22 -12.42 3.11
C ALA A 213 19.59 -10.92 3.08
N MET A 214 20.27 -10.42 4.12
CA MET A 214 20.75 -9.03 4.15
C MET A 214 21.77 -8.74 3.05
N MET A 215 22.74 -9.63 2.84
CA MET A 215 23.74 -9.48 1.78
C MET A 215 23.06 -9.42 0.40
N ARG A 216 22.16 -10.35 0.15
CA ARG A 216 21.36 -10.39 -1.09
C ARG A 216 20.55 -9.12 -1.29
N LEU A 217 19.92 -8.61 -0.23
CA LEU A 217 19.14 -7.37 -0.30
C LEU A 217 20.02 -6.13 -0.50
N ASP A 218 21.26 -6.11 0.05
CA ASP A 218 22.21 -5.02 -0.20
C ASP A 218 22.50 -4.90 -1.69
N ASP A 219 22.81 -6.02 -2.37
CA ASP A 219 23.07 -6.05 -3.81
C ASP A 219 21.83 -5.66 -4.61
N GLN A 220 20.67 -6.24 -4.28
CA GLN A 220 19.40 -5.92 -4.96
C GLN A 220 19.01 -4.45 -4.83
N PHE A 221 19.13 -3.85 -3.64
CA PHE A 221 18.76 -2.46 -3.44
C PHE A 221 19.75 -1.47 -4.10
N ARG A 222 21.01 -1.84 -4.27
CA ARG A 222 21.97 -1.08 -5.08
C ARG A 222 21.54 -1.00 -6.55
N LEU A 223 20.95 -2.05 -7.10
CA LEU A 223 20.39 -2.07 -8.45
C LEU A 223 19.05 -1.29 -8.54
N LEU A 224 18.24 -1.30 -7.49
CA LEU A 224 16.92 -0.65 -7.48
C LEU A 224 16.96 0.84 -7.16
N GLU A 225 18.03 1.35 -6.56
CA GLU A 225 18.17 2.77 -6.24
C GLU A 225 18.29 3.66 -7.50
N PRO A 226 19.10 3.33 -8.52
CA PRO A 226 19.28 4.17 -9.72
C PRO A 226 18.02 4.34 -10.56
N ILE A 227 17.06 3.42 -10.52
CA ILE A 227 15.73 3.55 -11.14
C ILE A 227 14.76 4.35 -10.27
N GLY A 228 15.13 4.64 -9.02
CA GLY A 228 14.34 5.45 -8.11
C GLY A 228 13.22 4.70 -7.39
N LEU A 229 13.26 3.37 -7.33
CA LEU A 229 12.31 2.58 -6.56
C LEU A 229 12.49 2.83 -5.06
N VAL A 230 13.71 2.79 -4.61
CA VAL A 230 14.10 2.99 -3.21
C VAL A 230 15.08 4.14 -3.07
N ALA A 231 15.19 4.70 -1.86
CA ALA A 231 16.37 5.42 -1.41
C ALA A 231 17.08 4.49 -0.43
N TYR A 232 18.32 4.15 -0.76
CA TYR A 232 19.08 3.14 -0.06
C TYR A 232 20.38 3.71 0.52
N GLN A 233 20.68 3.37 1.75
CA GLN A 233 21.98 3.56 2.38
C GLN A 233 22.61 2.18 2.54
N PRO A 234 23.71 1.87 1.85
CA PRO A 234 24.32 0.54 1.85
C PRO A 234 24.83 0.12 3.23
N VAL A 235 25.09 -1.18 3.37
CA VAL A 235 25.81 -1.75 4.50
C VAL A 235 27.22 -1.14 4.55
N ASP A 236 27.69 -0.82 5.75
CA ASP A 236 29.04 -0.25 5.98
C ASP A 236 30.10 -1.33 5.61
N GLU A 237 30.97 -1.02 4.65
CA GLU A 237 32.05 -1.92 4.20
C GLU A 237 32.96 -2.36 5.36
N ALA A 238 33.08 -1.56 6.42
CA ALA A 238 33.85 -1.94 7.61
C ALA A 238 33.23 -3.13 8.38
N LEU A 239 31.96 -3.47 8.14
CA LEU A 239 31.32 -4.67 8.70
C LEU A 239 31.53 -5.92 7.86
N MET A 240 32.01 -5.76 6.60
CA MET A 240 32.32 -6.83 5.67
C MET A 240 33.76 -7.35 5.82
N GLY A 241 34.58 -6.74 6.68
CA GLY A 241 35.95 -7.14 6.97
C GLY A 241 36.05 -8.39 7.84
N ASP A 242 37.20 -9.07 7.75
CA ASP A 242 37.53 -10.39 8.32
C ASP A 242 37.14 -10.50 9.82
N PRO A 243 36.48 -11.61 10.25
CA PRO A 243 35.97 -11.79 11.62
C PRO A 243 37.02 -11.86 12.74
N GLU A 244 38.31 -11.67 12.46
CA GLU A 244 39.39 -11.71 13.47
C GLU A 244 39.63 -10.40 14.22
N GLU A 245 38.93 -9.30 13.90
CA GLU A 245 39.06 -8.00 14.57
C GLU A 245 37.85 -7.66 15.44
N GLU A 246 38.02 -7.90 16.74
CA GLU A 246 37.29 -7.43 17.94
C GLU A 246 35.76 -7.67 18.05
N PRO A 247 35.28 -8.09 19.24
CA PRO A 247 33.85 -8.33 19.47
C PRO A 247 33.05 -7.01 19.49
N ALA A 248 31.95 -7.02 18.74
CA ALA A 248 31.00 -5.92 18.67
C ALA A 248 30.51 -5.47 20.06
N ALA A 249 30.62 -4.17 20.32
CA ALA A 249 30.02 -3.52 21.49
C ALA A 249 28.48 -3.66 21.45
N PRO A 250 27.77 -3.49 22.59
CA PRO A 250 26.31 -3.58 22.61
C PRO A 250 25.68 -2.60 21.63
N LEU A 251 24.74 -3.10 20.83
CA LEU A 251 24.02 -2.35 19.81
C LEU A 251 23.34 -1.12 20.43
N ASP A 252 23.76 0.06 20.01
CA ASP A 252 23.10 1.33 20.26
C ASP A 252 22.31 1.70 18.98
N ASP A 253 21.24 2.50 19.06
CA ASP A 253 20.39 2.88 17.90
C ASP A 253 21.19 3.45 16.71
N THR A 254 22.39 3.97 16.97
CA THR A 254 23.36 4.43 15.96
C THR A 254 23.99 3.28 15.17
N ASP A 255 24.13 2.09 15.76
CA ASP A 255 24.79 0.95 15.12
C ASP A 255 23.89 0.27 14.08
N VAL A 256 22.58 0.32 14.25
CA VAL A 256 21.62 -0.31 13.32
C VAL A 256 21.70 0.31 11.92
N SER A 257 22.01 1.61 11.82
CA SER A 257 22.14 2.31 10.54
C SER A 257 23.33 1.84 9.71
N ARG A 258 24.34 1.19 10.32
CA ARG A 258 25.50 0.63 9.63
C ARG A 258 25.19 -0.66 8.86
N TYR A 259 24.08 -1.31 9.19
CA TYR A 259 23.63 -2.54 8.52
C TYR A 259 22.73 -2.28 7.30
N GLY A 260 22.73 -1.06 6.80
CA GLY A 260 21.90 -0.67 5.67
C GLY A 260 20.52 -0.17 6.07
N MET A 261 20.06 0.86 5.37
CA MET A 261 18.75 1.48 5.58
C MET A 261 18.03 1.67 4.25
N VAL A 262 16.78 1.27 4.15
CA VAL A 262 15.98 1.36 2.93
C VAL A 262 14.65 2.05 3.19
N ARG A 263 14.19 2.84 2.26
CA ARG A 263 12.81 3.36 2.22
C ARG A 263 12.31 3.44 0.79
N LEU A 264 11.01 3.28 0.60
CA LEU A 264 10.39 3.57 -0.68
C LEU A 264 10.46 5.06 -1.00
N THR A 265 10.74 5.37 -2.26
CA THR A 265 10.52 6.73 -2.77
C THR A 265 9.04 6.94 -3.09
N PRO A 266 8.55 8.17 -3.28
CA PRO A 266 7.20 8.40 -3.80
C PRO A 266 6.95 7.74 -5.16
N LEU A 267 7.97 7.67 -6.00
CA LEU A 267 7.93 6.99 -7.29
C LEU A 267 7.89 5.47 -7.11
N GLY A 268 8.70 4.92 -6.20
CA GLY A 268 8.67 3.50 -5.83
C GLY A 268 7.33 3.06 -5.25
N LEU A 269 6.71 3.90 -4.42
CA LEU A 269 5.38 3.64 -3.89
C LEU A 269 4.32 3.55 -5.01
N TYR A 270 4.41 4.42 -6.01
CA TYR A 270 3.58 4.36 -7.22
C TYR A 270 3.82 3.07 -8.01
N GLY A 271 5.08 2.70 -8.25
CA GLY A 271 5.45 1.51 -9.01
C GLY A 271 4.98 0.22 -8.35
N LEU A 272 5.24 0.05 -7.05
CA LEU A 272 4.78 -1.14 -6.32
C LEU A 272 3.26 -1.23 -6.27
N ARG A 273 2.56 -0.10 -6.10
CA ARG A 273 1.10 -0.10 -6.18
C ARG A 273 0.60 -0.58 -7.54
N SER A 274 1.20 -0.11 -8.65
CA SER A 274 0.84 -0.56 -10.00
C SER A 274 1.00 -2.07 -10.15
N ARG A 275 2.12 -2.63 -9.71
CA ARG A 275 2.38 -4.08 -9.74
C ARG A 275 1.39 -4.86 -8.87
N LEU A 276 1.06 -4.37 -7.67
CA LEU A 276 0.06 -4.99 -6.80
C LEU A 276 -1.32 -5.04 -7.46
N LEU A 277 -1.74 -3.96 -8.14
CA LEU A 277 -3.01 -3.90 -8.88
C LEU A 277 -3.01 -4.88 -10.06
N GLU A 278 -1.92 -4.97 -10.82
CA GLU A 278 -1.76 -5.93 -11.93
C GLU A 278 -1.78 -7.38 -11.44
N ALA A 279 -1.19 -7.65 -10.27
CA ALA A 279 -1.27 -8.95 -9.61
C ALA A 279 -2.65 -9.25 -8.98
N GLY A 280 -3.62 -8.32 -9.08
CA GLY A 280 -4.99 -8.49 -8.62
C GLY A 280 -5.21 -8.19 -7.12
N PHE A 281 -4.26 -7.57 -6.45
CA PHE A 281 -4.43 -7.12 -5.08
C PHE A 281 -5.22 -5.81 -5.02
N GLY A 282 -6.03 -5.64 -3.97
CA GLY A 282 -6.69 -4.37 -3.68
C GLY A 282 -5.72 -3.39 -3.03
N ALA A 283 -5.08 -2.54 -3.83
CA ALA A 283 -4.15 -1.50 -3.37
C ALA A 283 -4.75 -0.10 -3.62
N PRO A 284 -5.68 0.39 -2.77
CA PRO A 284 -6.35 1.65 -2.98
C PRO A 284 -5.41 2.85 -2.79
N ALA A 285 -5.75 3.96 -3.44
CA ALA A 285 -5.11 5.25 -3.19
C ALA A 285 -6.14 6.30 -2.80
N VAL A 286 -5.74 7.25 -1.97
CA VAL A 286 -6.54 8.44 -1.68
C VAL A 286 -6.71 9.25 -2.97
N GLY A 287 -7.96 9.46 -3.38
CA GLY A 287 -8.34 10.07 -4.64
C GLY A 287 -8.99 9.10 -5.64
N ASP A 288 -8.93 7.78 -5.43
CA ASP A 288 -9.53 6.79 -6.34
C ASP A 288 -11.07 6.88 -6.42
N LEU A 289 -11.71 7.45 -5.39
CA LEU A 289 -13.16 7.55 -5.28
C LEU A 289 -13.70 8.94 -5.64
N VAL A 290 -12.86 9.90 -5.97
CA VAL A 290 -13.22 11.33 -6.20
C VAL A 290 -14.29 11.50 -7.29
N ASP A 291 -14.23 10.73 -8.37
CA ASP A 291 -15.17 10.79 -9.49
C ASP A 291 -16.30 9.74 -9.40
N LYS A 292 -16.37 9.00 -8.28
CA LYS A 292 -17.41 7.99 -8.04
C LYS A 292 -18.61 8.58 -7.33
N GLY A 293 -19.73 7.85 -7.28
CA GLY A 293 -20.90 8.23 -6.49
C GLY A 293 -20.67 8.14 -4.97
N ALA A 294 -21.55 8.73 -4.20
CA ALA A 294 -21.49 8.70 -2.73
C ALA A 294 -21.60 7.27 -2.17
N ASP A 295 -22.29 6.37 -2.84
CA ASP A 295 -22.36 4.95 -2.52
C ASP A 295 -20.97 4.31 -2.56
N ALA A 296 -20.23 4.52 -3.65
CA ALA A 296 -18.87 4.04 -3.80
C ALA A 296 -17.90 4.68 -2.79
N LEU A 297 -18.08 5.98 -2.46
CA LEU A 297 -17.29 6.65 -1.44
C LEU A 297 -17.49 6.01 -0.06
N LEU A 298 -18.75 5.85 0.37
CA LEU A 298 -19.09 5.36 1.70
C LEU A 298 -18.70 3.89 1.89
N ASP A 299 -18.88 3.05 0.86
CA ASP A 299 -18.49 1.64 0.89
C ASP A 299 -16.97 1.46 0.71
N GLY A 300 -16.38 2.14 -0.28
CA GLY A 300 -14.96 2.00 -0.61
C GLY A 300 -14.02 2.53 0.48
N SER A 301 -14.42 3.57 1.21
CA SER A 301 -13.64 4.10 2.33
C SER A 301 -13.86 3.35 3.64
N SER A 302 -14.65 2.28 3.66
CA SER A 302 -14.95 1.53 4.90
C SER A 302 -13.71 0.90 5.56
N GLY A 303 -12.75 0.45 4.75
CA GLY A 303 -11.47 -0.11 5.20
C GLY A 303 -10.35 0.93 5.38
N TYR A 304 -10.63 2.23 5.18
CA TYR A 304 -9.61 3.26 5.32
C TYR A 304 -9.46 3.68 6.78
N GLY A 305 -8.21 3.92 7.21
CA GLY A 305 -7.94 4.59 8.47
C GLY A 305 -8.52 6.01 8.51
N PRO A 306 -8.70 6.60 9.70
CA PRO A 306 -9.43 7.87 9.86
C PRO A 306 -8.88 9.03 9.01
N LEU A 307 -7.56 9.16 8.92
CA LEU A 307 -6.90 10.23 8.15
C LEU A 307 -7.08 10.07 6.65
N ALA A 308 -7.00 8.83 6.14
CA ALA A 308 -7.17 8.54 4.73
C ALA A 308 -8.63 8.69 4.29
N ALA A 309 -9.58 8.17 5.07
CA ALA A 309 -11.01 8.32 4.82
C ALA A 309 -11.44 9.79 4.79
N ARG A 310 -10.90 10.61 5.71
CA ARG A 310 -11.12 12.04 5.72
C ARG A 310 -10.57 12.71 4.46
N ALA A 311 -9.33 12.42 4.09
CA ALA A 311 -8.70 13.03 2.91
C ALA A 311 -9.41 12.64 1.60
N GLU A 312 -9.86 11.38 1.46
CA GLU A 312 -10.68 10.93 0.33
C GLU A 312 -12.00 11.71 0.26
N THR A 313 -12.68 11.84 1.41
CA THR A 313 -13.95 12.57 1.50
C THR A 313 -13.76 14.06 1.17
N GLU A 314 -12.71 14.71 1.66
CA GLU A 314 -12.41 16.12 1.36
C GLU A 314 -12.20 16.31 -0.15
N GLN A 315 -11.39 15.46 -0.80
CA GLN A 315 -11.18 15.52 -2.26
C GLN A 315 -12.47 15.26 -3.05
N TRP A 316 -13.32 14.34 -2.58
CA TRP A 316 -14.60 14.04 -3.19
C TRP A 316 -15.56 15.26 -3.09
N LEU A 317 -15.58 15.96 -1.94
CA LEU A 317 -16.39 17.17 -1.70
C LEU A 317 -15.90 18.36 -2.53
N ASP A 318 -14.59 18.52 -2.73
CA ASP A 318 -14.01 19.64 -3.49
C ASP A 318 -14.52 19.72 -4.94
N ARG A 319 -15.01 18.63 -5.48
CA ARG A 319 -15.57 18.57 -6.84
C ARG A 319 -17.09 18.72 -6.90
N ARG A 320 -17.76 18.97 -5.78
CA ARG A 320 -19.22 18.96 -5.68
C ARG A 320 -19.76 20.22 -4.99
N GLU A 321 -20.97 20.56 -5.38
CA GLU A 321 -21.70 21.62 -4.66
C GLU A 321 -22.16 21.06 -3.30
N PRO A 322 -21.91 21.75 -2.17
CA PRO A 322 -22.09 21.21 -0.83
C PRO A 322 -23.48 20.65 -0.51
N LEU A 323 -24.55 21.36 -0.90
CA LEU A 323 -25.92 20.89 -0.64
C LEU A 323 -26.26 19.66 -1.49
N ALA A 324 -25.78 19.61 -2.73
CA ALA A 324 -25.96 18.45 -3.61
C ALA A 324 -25.20 17.25 -3.06
N ALA A 325 -23.96 17.44 -2.63
CA ALA A 325 -23.15 16.42 -1.99
C ALA A 325 -23.81 15.85 -0.72
N ALA A 326 -24.35 16.73 0.14
CA ALA A 326 -25.08 16.29 1.34
C ALA A 326 -26.30 15.42 1.01
N ARG A 327 -27.06 15.76 -0.03
CA ARG A 327 -28.21 14.96 -0.48
C ARG A 327 -27.79 13.62 -1.06
N GLU A 328 -26.70 13.58 -1.82
CA GLU A 328 -26.14 12.35 -2.39
C GLU A 328 -25.65 11.42 -1.27
N LEU A 329 -24.90 11.93 -0.30
CA LEU A 329 -24.44 11.18 0.87
C LEU A 329 -25.60 10.59 1.69
N LEU A 330 -26.63 11.38 1.99
CA LEU A 330 -27.81 10.91 2.71
C LEU A 330 -28.60 9.86 1.92
N ALA A 331 -28.67 9.97 0.59
CA ALA A 331 -29.30 8.98 -0.25
C ALA A 331 -28.54 7.64 -0.23
N ALA A 332 -27.21 7.69 -0.31
CA ALA A 332 -26.34 6.51 -0.28
C ALA A 332 -26.28 5.81 1.10
N ALA A 333 -26.52 6.55 2.18
CA ALA A 333 -26.52 6.02 3.54
C ALA A 333 -27.76 5.18 3.90
N ARG A 334 -28.80 5.20 3.04
CA ARG A 334 -30.00 4.36 3.25
C ARG A 334 -29.71 2.89 2.97
N GLY A 335 -30.47 2.04 3.62
CA GLY A 335 -30.44 0.60 3.41
C GLY A 335 -30.55 -0.20 4.69
N SER A 336 -30.81 -1.50 4.51
CA SER A 336 -30.97 -2.45 5.62
C SER A 336 -29.99 -3.64 5.50
N ASP A 337 -29.06 -3.55 4.55
CA ASP A 337 -28.00 -4.54 4.39
C ASP A 337 -26.94 -4.41 5.48
N GLU A 338 -26.03 -5.39 5.55
CA GLU A 338 -25.01 -5.50 6.61
C GLU A 338 -24.06 -4.29 6.65
N GLY A 339 -23.74 -3.67 5.51
CA GLY A 339 -22.88 -2.48 5.41
C GLY A 339 -23.58 -1.17 5.76
N ALA A 340 -24.91 -1.14 5.81
CA ALA A 340 -25.68 0.11 5.99
C ALA A 340 -25.36 0.88 7.28
N PRO A 341 -25.14 0.25 8.46
CA PRO A 341 -24.75 1.00 9.66
C PRO A 341 -23.42 1.74 9.48
N LEU A 342 -22.42 1.09 8.88
CA LEU A 342 -21.11 1.70 8.64
C LEU A 342 -21.21 2.85 7.63
N ARG A 343 -22.01 2.69 6.56
CA ARG A 343 -22.29 3.80 5.62
C ARG A 343 -22.93 4.99 6.31
N ARG A 344 -23.87 4.80 7.25
CA ARG A 344 -24.47 5.89 8.03
C ARG A 344 -23.45 6.59 8.92
N LEU A 345 -22.57 5.85 9.57
CA LEU A 345 -21.47 6.42 10.35
C LEU A 345 -20.54 7.27 9.45
N ARG A 346 -20.13 6.75 8.30
CA ARG A 346 -19.29 7.47 7.34
C ARG A 346 -20.01 8.68 6.74
N CYS A 347 -21.31 8.57 6.47
CA CYS A 347 -22.13 9.68 6.04
C CYS A 347 -22.15 10.83 7.08
N GLN A 348 -22.32 10.51 8.37
CA GLN A 348 -22.27 11.52 9.43
C GLN A 348 -20.92 12.24 9.47
N GLN A 349 -19.82 11.49 9.36
CA GLN A 349 -18.47 12.07 9.28
C GLN A 349 -18.31 12.98 8.06
N ALA A 350 -18.76 12.54 6.88
CA ALA A 350 -18.72 13.32 5.65
C ALA A 350 -19.59 14.60 5.73
N LEU A 351 -20.80 14.52 6.29
CA LEU A 351 -21.66 15.68 6.53
C LEU A 351 -21.02 16.70 7.47
N SER A 352 -20.22 16.26 8.44
CA SER A 352 -19.47 17.15 9.32
C SER A 352 -18.41 17.95 8.58
N LEU A 353 -17.82 17.39 7.49
CA LEU A 353 -16.92 18.11 6.60
C LEU A 353 -17.66 19.10 5.69
N VAL A 354 -18.88 18.78 5.23
CA VAL A 354 -19.72 19.73 4.49
C VAL A 354 -20.11 20.92 5.39
N GLY A 355 -20.27 20.70 6.69
CA GLY A 355 -20.59 21.72 7.66
C GLY A 355 -22.01 22.28 7.53
N ALA A 356 -22.23 23.52 7.94
CA ALA A 356 -23.56 24.15 8.01
C ALA A 356 -24.33 24.14 6.68
N GLN A 357 -23.69 24.03 5.55
CA GLN A 357 -24.33 23.97 4.23
C GLN A 357 -25.13 22.67 4.02
N ALA A 358 -24.89 21.63 4.82
CA ALA A 358 -25.66 20.38 4.79
C ALA A 358 -26.99 20.48 5.53
N GLU A 359 -27.19 21.50 6.40
CA GLU A 359 -28.37 21.61 7.28
C GLU A 359 -29.71 21.43 6.55
N PRO A 360 -29.98 22.08 5.39
CA PRO A 360 -31.27 21.89 4.70
C PRO A 360 -31.51 20.43 4.29
N ALA A 361 -30.49 19.74 3.77
CA ALA A 361 -30.61 18.34 3.37
C ALA A 361 -30.82 17.41 4.58
N VAL A 362 -30.16 17.69 5.69
CA VAL A 362 -30.28 16.88 6.93
C VAL A 362 -31.66 17.10 7.54
N ARG A 363 -32.25 18.31 7.48
CA ARG A 363 -33.62 18.57 7.93
C ARG A 363 -34.66 17.82 7.11
N ASP A 364 -34.43 17.65 5.80
CA ASP A 364 -35.35 16.95 4.89
C ASP A 364 -35.54 15.48 5.28
N VAL A 365 -34.60 14.87 6.05
CA VAL A 365 -34.65 13.47 6.48
C VAL A 365 -34.95 13.25 7.96
N LEU A 366 -35.40 14.26 8.69
CA LEU A 366 -35.73 14.12 10.11
C LEU A 366 -36.81 13.08 10.40
N ASP A 367 -37.76 12.90 9.49
CA ASP A 367 -38.83 11.90 9.63
C ASP A 367 -38.55 10.57 8.95
N ASP A 368 -37.34 10.42 8.36
CA ASP A 368 -36.89 9.18 7.75
C ASP A 368 -36.60 8.13 8.85
N PRO A 369 -37.11 6.91 8.74
CA PRO A 369 -36.95 5.88 9.77
C PRO A 369 -35.50 5.42 9.93
N GLU A 370 -34.65 5.50 8.88
CA GLU A 370 -33.26 5.05 8.87
C GLU A 370 -32.28 6.20 9.16
N LEU A 371 -32.60 7.42 8.73
CA LEU A 371 -31.70 8.57 8.82
C LEU A 371 -32.09 9.60 9.90
N GLY A 372 -33.34 9.56 10.39
CA GLY A 372 -33.85 10.57 11.31
C GLY A 372 -33.11 10.62 12.66
N GLY A 373 -32.50 9.51 13.10
CA GLY A 373 -31.63 9.45 14.26
C GLY A 373 -30.31 10.21 14.01
N LEU A 374 -29.62 9.82 12.95
CA LEU A 374 -28.39 10.48 12.46
C LEU A 374 -28.61 11.98 12.27
N ALA A 375 -29.71 12.38 11.63
CA ALA A 375 -30.02 13.77 11.36
C ALA A 375 -30.15 14.60 12.65
N ARG A 376 -30.79 14.05 13.69
CA ARG A 376 -30.94 14.73 14.99
C ARG A 376 -29.62 14.91 15.71
N VAL A 377 -28.78 13.88 15.70
CA VAL A 377 -27.43 13.93 16.30
C VAL A 377 -26.62 15.01 15.61
N TRP A 378 -26.52 14.96 14.28
CA TRP A 378 -25.74 15.92 13.51
C TRP A 378 -26.22 17.37 13.70
N LEU A 379 -27.54 17.62 13.66
CA LEU A 379 -28.11 18.93 13.92
C LEU A 379 -27.83 19.44 15.36
N SER A 380 -27.86 18.54 16.34
CA SER A 380 -27.51 18.87 17.72
C SER A 380 -26.03 19.23 17.87
N GLU A 381 -25.14 18.50 17.23
CA GLU A 381 -23.68 18.76 17.20
C GLU A 381 -23.38 20.11 16.52
N LEU A 382 -24.12 20.44 15.46
CA LEU A 382 -24.05 21.75 14.80
C LEU A 382 -24.58 22.89 15.68
N GLY A 383 -25.35 22.63 16.74
CA GLY A 383 -26.03 23.61 17.56
C GLY A 383 -27.24 24.20 16.89
N ALA A 384 -27.88 23.49 15.97
CA ALA A 384 -29.08 23.95 15.24
C ALA A 384 -30.27 24.14 16.19
N ALA A 385 -31.04 25.21 15.97
CA ALA A 385 -32.26 25.46 16.73
C ALA A 385 -33.43 24.58 16.24
N ASP A 386 -34.43 24.39 17.10
CA ASP A 386 -35.71 23.75 16.75
C ASP A 386 -35.58 22.30 16.21
N VAL A 387 -34.66 21.53 16.77
CA VAL A 387 -34.55 20.08 16.49
C VAL A 387 -35.58 19.33 17.33
N PRO A 388 -36.54 18.61 16.70
CA PRO A 388 -37.55 17.86 17.47
C PRO A 388 -36.88 16.71 18.25
N PRO A 389 -37.30 16.47 19.51
CA PRO A 389 -36.72 15.37 20.31
C PRO A 389 -36.98 14.01 19.63
N PRO A 390 -36.05 13.06 19.76
CA PRO A 390 -36.27 11.73 19.25
C PRO A 390 -37.31 10.97 20.06
N SER A 391 -38.05 10.07 19.43
CA SER A 391 -38.86 9.08 20.14
C SER A 391 -37.96 8.05 20.84
N GLU A 392 -38.47 7.36 21.84
CA GLU A 392 -37.75 6.31 22.56
C GLU A 392 -37.31 5.17 21.59
N ASP A 393 -38.18 4.77 20.67
CA ASP A 393 -37.87 3.76 19.66
C ASP A 393 -36.73 4.19 18.75
N LEU A 394 -36.68 5.47 18.35
CA LEU A 394 -35.60 6.01 17.51
C LEU A 394 -34.26 6.05 18.26
N VAL A 395 -34.28 6.31 19.58
CA VAL A 395 -33.05 6.26 20.40
C VAL A 395 -32.49 4.84 20.44
N TYR A 396 -33.33 3.83 20.68
CA TYR A 396 -32.89 2.44 20.67
C TYR A 396 -32.43 2.02 19.26
N TRP A 397 -33.14 2.41 18.22
CA TRP A 397 -32.76 2.12 16.84
C TRP A 397 -31.35 2.67 16.51
N LEU A 398 -31.13 3.94 16.82
CA LEU A 398 -29.84 4.60 16.60
C LEU A 398 -28.72 3.97 17.45
N THR A 399 -29.02 3.56 18.68
CA THR A 399 -28.05 2.88 19.54
C THR A 399 -27.60 1.54 18.91
N ILE A 400 -28.54 0.75 18.40
CA ILE A 400 -28.23 -0.52 17.72
C ILE A 400 -27.42 -0.23 16.43
N ASP A 401 -27.80 0.78 15.66
CA ASP A 401 -27.13 1.16 14.44
C ASP A 401 -25.66 1.59 14.69
N THR A 402 -25.45 2.43 15.71
CA THR A 402 -24.10 2.86 16.10
C THR A 402 -23.22 1.69 16.55
N LEU A 403 -23.77 0.79 17.36
CA LEU A 403 -23.04 -0.40 17.81
C LEU A 403 -22.73 -1.35 16.64
N ALA A 404 -23.65 -1.52 15.70
CA ALA A 404 -23.43 -2.32 14.50
C ALA A 404 -22.31 -1.71 13.63
N ALA A 405 -22.31 -0.39 13.46
CA ALA A 405 -21.26 0.31 12.73
C ALA A 405 -19.89 0.13 13.35
N GLN A 406 -19.78 0.24 14.67
CA GLN A 406 -18.52 0.07 15.39
C GLN A 406 -18.03 -1.39 15.38
N LEU A 407 -18.94 -2.35 15.52
CA LEU A 407 -18.60 -3.77 15.38
C LEU A 407 -18.04 -4.08 13.99
N ALA A 408 -18.57 -3.43 12.95
CA ALA A 408 -18.09 -3.60 11.59
C ALA A 408 -16.74 -2.89 11.35
N ALA A 409 -16.49 -1.74 11.98
CA ALA A 409 -15.27 -0.96 11.80
C ALA A 409 -14.07 -1.51 12.59
N GLU A 410 -14.27 -1.87 13.86
CA GLU A 410 -13.19 -2.12 14.83
C GLU A 410 -13.14 -3.58 15.31
N GLY A 411 -14.12 -4.39 14.95
CA GLY A 411 -14.19 -5.77 15.42
C GLY A 411 -14.35 -5.89 16.94
N ASN A 412 -13.33 -6.38 17.64
CA ASN A 412 -13.35 -6.64 19.09
C ASN A 412 -12.40 -5.71 19.87
N SER A 413 -12.34 -4.42 19.53
CA SER A 413 -11.46 -3.46 20.19
C SER A 413 -11.78 -3.25 21.69
N GLU A 414 -10.77 -2.80 22.47
CA GLU A 414 -10.95 -2.41 23.87
C GLU A 414 -11.91 -1.22 24.01
N GLU A 415 -11.91 -0.32 23.04
CA GLU A 415 -12.79 0.85 22.99
C GLU A 415 -14.25 0.45 22.85
N LEU A 416 -14.54 -0.52 21.98
CA LEU A 416 -15.88 -1.09 21.84
C LEU A 416 -16.33 -1.76 23.14
N GLN A 417 -15.45 -2.48 23.83
CA GLN A 417 -15.76 -3.09 25.11
C GLN A 417 -16.12 -2.04 26.17
N ALA A 418 -15.35 -0.96 26.27
CA ALA A 418 -15.60 0.16 27.19
C ALA A 418 -16.97 0.83 26.90
N LEU A 419 -17.29 1.02 25.62
CA LEU A 419 -18.58 1.58 25.19
C LEU A 419 -19.76 0.67 25.58
N LEU A 420 -19.64 -0.64 25.38
CA LEU A 420 -20.64 -1.62 25.76
C LEU A 420 -20.86 -1.67 27.29
N GLU A 421 -19.79 -1.57 28.06
CA GLU A 421 -19.87 -1.49 29.54
C GLU A 421 -20.59 -0.22 29.99
N GLY A 422 -20.25 0.94 29.43
CA GLY A 422 -20.86 2.22 29.72
C GLY A 422 -22.37 2.21 29.43
N LEU A 423 -22.77 1.67 28.29
CA LEU A 423 -24.16 1.59 27.87
C LEU A 423 -24.99 0.69 28.81
N ALA A 424 -24.44 -0.46 29.19
CA ALA A 424 -25.13 -1.41 30.10
C ALA A 424 -25.28 -0.85 31.53
N GLN A 425 -24.35 0.01 31.97
CA GLN A 425 -24.43 0.66 33.30
C GLN A 425 -25.41 1.83 33.30
N GLN A 426 -25.48 2.62 32.23
CA GLN A 426 -26.32 3.81 32.17
C GLN A 426 -27.80 3.52 31.92
N HIS A 427 -28.13 2.39 31.29
CA HIS A 427 -29.50 2.05 30.91
C HIS A 427 -29.95 0.74 31.55
N SER A 428 -30.34 0.78 32.84
CA SER A 428 -30.97 -0.34 33.51
C SER A 428 -32.29 -0.70 32.80
N GLY A 429 -32.30 -1.82 32.07
CA GLY A 429 -33.46 -2.21 31.26
C GLY A 429 -33.27 -2.18 29.77
N PHE A 430 -32.09 -1.76 29.28
CA PHE A 430 -31.75 -1.71 27.85
C PHE A 430 -32.14 -3.03 27.14
N PHE A 431 -31.72 -4.17 27.64
CA PHE A 431 -32.02 -5.48 27.03
C PHE A 431 -33.49 -5.85 27.04
N ALA A 432 -34.28 -5.25 27.95
CA ALA A 432 -35.72 -5.50 28.02
C ALA A 432 -36.49 -4.79 26.86
N ALA A 433 -35.96 -3.70 26.34
CA ALA A 433 -36.52 -2.93 25.24
C ALA A 433 -35.82 -3.24 23.88
N ALA A 434 -34.49 -3.31 23.87
CA ALA A 434 -33.67 -3.40 22.66
C ALA A 434 -34.02 -4.58 21.73
N TRP A 435 -34.42 -5.74 22.28
CA TRP A 435 -34.79 -6.90 21.45
C TRP A 435 -36.02 -6.68 20.56
N ARG A 436 -36.82 -5.64 20.83
CA ARG A 436 -38.03 -5.28 20.07
C ARG A 436 -37.73 -4.28 18.95
N VAL A 437 -36.53 -3.75 18.92
CA VAL A 437 -36.14 -2.74 17.93
C VAL A 437 -36.16 -3.36 16.54
N GLY A 438 -36.86 -2.72 15.62
CA GLY A 438 -36.97 -3.15 14.24
C GLY A 438 -35.72 -2.84 13.39
N HIS A 439 -34.51 -3.00 13.96
CA HIS A 439 -33.27 -2.80 13.24
C HIS A 439 -32.71 -4.16 12.75
N PRO A 440 -32.21 -4.26 11.49
CA PRO A 440 -31.70 -5.51 10.95
C PRO A 440 -30.63 -6.18 11.82
N ALA A 441 -29.67 -5.42 12.33
CA ALA A 441 -28.56 -5.91 13.13
C ALA A 441 -28.90 -6.13 14.64
N THR A 442 -30.16 -5.97 15.06
CA THR A 442 -30.52 -6.06 16.49
C THR A 442 -30.03 -7.37 17.15
N ALA A 443 -30.25 -8.49 16.50
CA ALA A 443 -29.87 -9.78 17.06
C ALA A 443 -28.37 -9.94 17.19
N ASP A 444 -27.62 -9.52 16.17
CA ASP A 444 -26.17 -9.70 16.09
C ASP A 444 -25.44 -8.77 17.05
N VAL A 445 -25.90 -7.51 17.19
CA VAL A 445 -25.39 -6.56 18.19
C VAL A 445 -25.60 -7.10 19.60
N LEU A 446 -26.80 -7.59 19.92
CA LEU A 446 -27.08 -8.15 21.23
C LEU A 446 -26.26 -9.42 21.53
N GLU A 447 -25.98 -10.23 20.51
CA GLU A 447 -25.10 -11.40 20.66
C GLU A 447 -23.65 -10.98 20.88
N ALA A 448 -23.14 -10.00 20.13
CA ALA A 448 -21.81 -9.43 20.32
C ALA A 448 -21.66 -8.84 21.73
N MET A 449 -22.64 -8.09 22.24
CA MET A 449 -22.67 -7.64 23.63
C MET A 449 -22.60 -8.81 24.62
N GLY A 450 -23.30 -9.91 24.35
CA GLY A 450 -23.26 -11.12 25.17
C GLY A 450 -21.93 -11.86 25.14
N ARG A 451 -21.14 -11.68 24.11
CA ARG A 451 -19.79 -12.26 23.94
C ARG A 451 -18.73 -11.39 24.61
N LEU A 452 -18.79 -10.07 24.40
CA LEU A 452 -17.73 -9.12 24.76
C LEU A 452 -17.86 -8.59 26.20
N HIS A 453 -19.06 -8.55 26.78
CA HIS A 453 -19.28 -7.96 28.12
C HIS A 453 -18.63 -8.78 29.23
N PRO A 454 -17.77 -8.17 30.10
CA PRO A 454 -17.06 -8.89 31.16
C PRO A 454 -17.99 -9.41 32.28
N ASP A 455 -19.09 -8.68 32.59
CA ASP A 455 -20.07 -9.13 33.59
C ASP A 455 -20.93 -10.28 33.04
N LYS A 456 -20.78 -11.48 33.63
CA LYS A 456 -21.48 -12.70 33.22
C LYS A 456 -23.00 -12.58 33.30
N ARG A 457 -23.54 -11.75 34.22
CA ARG A 457 -24.98 -11.53 34.37
C ARG A 457 -25.50 -10.72 33.19
N ILE A 458 -24.84 -9.64 32.87
CA ILE A 458 -25.19 -8.77 31.74
C ILE A 458 -25.01 -9.53 30.41
N ALA A 459 -23.92 -10.25 30.24
CA ALA A 459 -23.68 -11.10 29.09
C ALA A 459 -24.79 -12.15 28.87
N LYS A 460 -25.33 -12.72 29.98
CA LYS A 460 -26.45 -13.66 29.90
C LYS A 460 -27.76 -12.97 29.49
N GLU A 461 -28.03 -11.77 30.02
CA GLU A 461 -29.21 -10.97 29.65
C GLU A 461 -29.18 -10.57 28.18
N ALA A 462 -28.00 -10.13 27.67
CA ALA A 462 -27.79 -9.80 26.28
C ALA A 462 -28.06 -11.00 25.34
N ARG A 463 -27.46 -12.17 25.62
CA ARG A 463 -27.72 -13.40 24.84
C ARG A 463 -29.19 -13.83 24.85
N LYS A 464 -29.89 -13.65 25.98
CA LYS A 464 -31.33 -13.93 26.07
C LYS A 464 -32.14 -12.96 25.22
N ALA A 465 -31.74 -11.68 25.17
CA ALA A 465 -32.36 -10.67 24.33
C ALA A 465 -32.09 -10.96 22.84
N ALA A 466 -30.84 -11.33 22.45
CA ALA A 466 -30.50 -11.77 21.11
C ALA A 466 -31.37 -12.92 20.61
N PHE A 467 -31.56 -13.95 21.42
CA PHE A 467 -32.43 -15.08 21.08
C PHE A 467 -33.88 -14.65 20.82
N LYS A 468 -34.43 -13.71 21.64
CA LYS A 468 -35.76 -13.16 21.41
C LYS A 468 -35.87 -12.36 20.12
N ALA A 469 -34.85 -11.52 19.83
CA ALA A 469 -34.80 -10.73 18.60
C ALA A 469 -34.81 -11.63 17.34
N ARG A 470 -34.00 -12.69 17.33
CA ARG A 470 -34.00 -13.68 16.22
C ARG A 470 -35.36 -14.38 16.06
N SER A 471 -36.00 -14.72 17.18
CA SER A 471 -37.33 -15.36 17.12
C SER A 471 -38.40 -14.43 16.56
N GLN A 472 -38.24 -13.11 16.70
CA GLN A 472 -39.17 -12.13 16.17
C GLN A 472 -38.92 -11.87 14.67
N GLN A 473 -37.65 -11.90 14.20
CA GLN A 473 -37.29 -11.68 12.83
C GLN A 473 -37.57 -12.90 11.91
N GLY A 474 -37.66 -14.11 12.49
CA GLY A 474 -37.89 -15.36 11.75
C GLY A 474 -39.34 -15.85 11.73
N GLY A 475 -40.29 -15.11 12.29
CA GLY A 475 -41.73 -15.36 12.27
C GLY A 475 -42.45 -14.34 11.43
#